data_37ca3c7a29a9fac307cabfa8f91057d7
#
_entry.id   37ca3c7a29a9fac307cabfa8f91057d7
#
_cell.length_a   1.000
_cell.length_b   1.000
_cell.length_c   1.000
_cell.angle_alpha   90.00
_cell.angle_beta   90.00
_cell.angle_gamma   90.00
#
_symmetry.space_group_name_H-M   'P 1'
#
loop_
_entity.id
_entity.type
_entity.pdbx_description
1 polymer ?
#
loop_
_entity_poly.entity_id
_entity_poly.type
_entity_poly.pdbx_seq_one_letter_code
_entity_poly.pdbx_strand_id
1 'polypeptide(L)'
;KLPGEQALAAQLSVSRQTLRQALAVLEQEGLIEKRRGSGSFLCPAAARQDRRIAVIATSLSDYIFPSLLKDVQACLSAQGFSVVIHATENSIRRERDILQQLLLDPPAGILVEGCKTALPNPNAELYQALRQRGLPMTFLHGSCREITDAFCVGDDNYGGGYLLAGHL
;
A
#
# COMPACT_ATOMS: atom_id res chain seq x y z
N LYS A 1 -23.19 11.67 1.05
CA LYS A 1 -23.83 12.89 0.52
C LYS A 1 -23.29 14.09 1.28
N LEU A 2 -22.84 15.13 0.58
CA LEU A 2 -22.42 16.38 1.19
C LEU A 2 -23.64 17.21 1.61
N PRO A 3 -23.50 18.05 2.66
CA PRO A 3 -24.50 19.08 2.98
C PRO A 3 -24.77 19.99 1.76
N GLY A 4 -25.93 20.63 1.72
CA GLY A 4 -26.24 21.57 0.67
C GLY A 4 -25.23 22.73 0.62
N GLU A 5 -25.00 23.33 -0.57
CA GLU A 5 -24.02 24.42 -0.75
C GLU A 5 -24.20 25.58 0.24
N GLN A 6 -25.43 25.88 0.58
CA GLN A 6 -25.74 26.99 1.52
C GLN A 6 -25.29 26.63 2.96
N ALA A 7 -25.60 25.41 3.39
CA ALA A 7 -25.24 24.95 4.72
C ALA A 7 -23.71 24.78 4.84
N LEU A 8 -23.09 24.25 3.80
CA LEU A 8 -21.64 24.03 3.77
C LEU A 8 -20.87 25.36 3.74
N ALA A 9 -21.34 26.36 2.98
CA ALA A 9 -20.75 27.70 2.94
C ALA A 9 -20.82 28.38 4.31
N ALA A 10 -21.97 28.26 4.99
CA ALA A 10 -22.15 28.79 6.34
C ALA A 10 -21.24 28.08 7.36
N GLN A 11 -21.14 26.75 7.27
CA GLN A 11 -20.31 25.94 8.17
C GLN A 11 -18.82 26.26 8.04
N LEU A 12 -18.36 26.53 6.81
CA LEU A 12 -16.97 26.85 6.52
C LEU A 12 -16.66 28.36 6.57
N SER A 13 -17.68 29.20 6.85
CA SER A 13 -17.55 30.67 6.89
C SER A 13 -16.97 31.25 5.61
N VAL A 14 -17.34 30.71 4.43
CA VAL A 14 -16.92 31.20 3.11
C VAL A 14 -18.10 31.64 2.25
N SER A 15 -17.80 32.45 1.21
CA SER A 15 -18.82 32.83 0.24
C SER A 15 -19.29 31.62 -0.57
N ARG A 16 -20.55 31.66 -1.04
CA ARG A 16 -21.08 30.61 -1.93
C ARG A 16 -20.26 30.46 -3.20
N GLN A 17 -19.72 31.56 -3.71
CA GLN A 17 -18.88 31.52 -4.91
C GLN A 17 -17.56 30.84 -4.68
N THR A 18 -16.91 31.12 -3.55
CA THR A 18 -15.68 30.43 -3.13
C THR A 18 -15.92 28.92 -2.95
N LEU A 19 -17.03 28.56 -2.29
CA LEU A 19 -17.41 27.17 -2.13
C LEU A 19 -17.65 26.48 -3.48
N ARG A 20 -18.36 27.12 -4.41
CA ARG A 20 -18.59 26.54 -5.75
C ARG A 20 -17.33 26.32 -6.54
N GLN A 21 -16.38 27.26 -6.45
CA GLN A 21 -15.05 27.07 -7.07
C GLN A 21 -14.31 25.89 -6.46
N ALA A 22 -14.29 25.77 -5.13
CA ALA A 22 -13.68 24.63 -4.45
C ALA A 22 -14.36 23.31 -4.83
N LEU A 23 -15.70 23.25 -4.85
CA LEU A 23 -16.43 22.07 -5.27
C LEU A 23 -16.19 21.71 -6.75
N ALA A 24 -15.98 22.70 -7.63
CA ALA A 24 -15.66 22.44 -9.03
C ALA A 24 -14.26 21.81 -9.17
N VAL A 25 -13.29 22.27 -8.39
CA VAL A 25 -11.95 21.63 -8.33
C VAL A 25 -12.04 20.19 -7.84
N LEU A 26 -12.77 19.96 -6.74
CA LEU A 26 -12.96 18.61 -6.21
C LEU A 26 -13.70 17.68 -7.19
N GLU A 27 -14.65 18.22 -7.98
CA GLU A 27 -15.34 17.48 -9.03
C GLU A 27 -14.39 17.15 -10.20
N GLN A 28 -13.54 18.10 -10.59
CA GLN A 28 -12.52 17.90 -11.62
C GLN A 28 -11.45 16.88 -11.20
N GLU A 29 -11.13 16.86 -9.91
CA GLU A 29 -10.23 15.86 -9.31
C GLU A 29 -10.91 14.49 -9.08
N GLY A 30 -12.22 14.39 -9.38
CA GLY A 30 -12.97 13.14 -9.20
C GLY A 30 -13.26 12.77 -7.75
N LEU A 31 -13.07 13.70 -6.81
CA LEU A 31 -13.32 13.48 -5.37
C LEU A 31 -14.78 13.57 -5.00
N ILE A 32 -15.56 14.32 -5.80
CA ILE A 32 -17.01 14.44 -5.65
C ILE A 32 -17.71 14.27 -7.01
N GLU A 33 -18.94 13.81 -6.96
CA GLU A 33 -19.86 13.72 -8.10
C GLU A 33 -21.09 14.57 -7.82
N LYS A 34 -21.46 15.45 -8.78
CA LYS A 34 -22.73 16.16 -8.73
C LYS A 34 -23.83 15.37 -9.44
N ARG A 35 -24.85 14.98 -8.69
CA ARG A 35 -26.04 14.34 -9.25
C ARG A 35 -27.17 15.36 -9.35
N ARG A 36 -27.61 15.63 -10.58
CA ARG A 36 -28.65 16.63 -10.88
C ARG A 36 -29.91 16.36 -10.04
N GLY A 37 -30.32 17.35 -9.26
CA GLY A 37 -31.47 17.23 -8.36
C GLY A 37 -31.23 16.51 -7.04
N SER A 38 -30.10 15.83 -6.87
CA SER A 38 -29.80 15.03 -5.67
C SER A 38 -28.69 15.62 -4.79
N GLY A 39 -27.90 16.56 -5.33
CA GLY A 39 -26.77 17.20 -4.63
C GLY A 39 -25.43 16.60 -4.96
N SER A 40 -24.40 17.00 -4.19
CA SER A 40 -23.03 16.48 -4.33
C SER A 40 -22.80 15.31 -3.40
N PHE A 41 -22.13 14.30 -3.91
CA PHE A 41 -21.74 13.11 -3.17
C PHE A 41 -20.21 13.02 -3.19
N LEU A 42 -19.64 12.61 -2.07
CA LEU A 42 -18.27 12.12 -2.13
C LEU A 42 -18.30 10.96 -3.12
N CYS A 43 -17.51 11.03 -4.15
CA CYS A 43 -17.14 9.80 -4.80
C CYS A 43 -16.58 8.94 -3.69
N PRO A 44 -17.05 7.69 -3.46
CA PRO A 44 -16.30 6.72 -2.66
C PRO A 44 -14.96 6.75 -3.35
N ALA A 45 -13.92 7.34 -2.68
CA ALA A 45 -12.71 7.77 -3.34
C ALA A 45 -12.63 7.03 -4.64
N ALA A 46 -13.14 7.67 -5.74
CA ALA A 46 -12.82 7.19 -7.05
C ALA A 46 -11.36 7.15 -6.87
N ALA A 47 -11.12 6.04 -6.27
CA ALA A 47 -9.81 5.67 -6.02
C ALA A 47 -9.15 6.24 -7.24
N ARG A 48 -8.44 7.34 -7.10
CA ARG A 48 -7.23 7.35 -7.84
C ARG A 48 -6.87 5.92 -7.56
N GLN A 49 -7.18 5.04 -8.52
CA GLN A 49 -6.75 3.69 -8.37
C GLN A 49 -5.27 3.91 -8.22
N ASP A 50 -4.86 4.07 -6.97
CA ASP A 50 -3.45 4.24 -6.70
C ASP A 50 -2.89 2.98 -7.28
N ARG A 51 -2.29 3.11 -8.46
CA ARG A 51 -1.75 1.97 -9.18
C ARG A 51 -0.31 1.76 -8.77
N ARG A 52 0.11 2.40 -7.66
CA ARG A 52 1.40 2.15 -7.05
C ARG A 52 1.34 0.88 -6.21
N ILE A 53 2.28 0.01 -6.44
CA ILE A 53 2.58 -1.11 -5.54
C ILE A 53 3.89 -0.77 -4.85
N ALA A 54 3.87 -0.73 -3.52
CA ALA A 54 5.09 -0.58 -2.75
C ALA A 54 5.77 -1.93 -2.60
N VAL A 55 7.05 -1.99 -2.92
CA VAL A 55 7.90 -3.15 -2.68
C VAL A 55 8.89 -2.79 -1.60
N ILE A 56 8.78 -3.41 -0.45
CA ILE A 56 9.71 -3.27 0.66
C ILE A 56 10.68 -4.45 0.59
N ALA A 57 11.96 -4.17 0.40
CA ALA A 57 13.01 -5.17 0.29
C ALA A 57 14.11 -4.93 1.31
N THR A 58 14.73 -5.97 1.80
CA THR A 58 15.85 -5.87 2.74
C THR A 58 17.13 -5.42 2.06
N SER A 59 17.31 -5.76 0.77
CA SER A 59 18.44 -5.33 -0.04
C SER A 59 18.01 -5.13 -1.48
N LEU A 60 18.70 -4.25 -2.21
CA LEU A 60 18.50 -4.05 -3.65
C LEU A 60 19.62 -4.64 -4.50
N SER A 61 20.76 -4.92 -3.92
CA SER A 61 21.98 -5.33 -4.62
C SER A 61 22.34 -6.79 -4.46
N ASP A 62 21.70 -7.47 -3.48
CA ASP A 62 22.05 -8.85 -3.19
C ASP A 62 21.44 -9.81 -4.20
N TYR A 63 22.21 -10.80 -4.54
CA TYR A 63 22.09 -11.96 -5.40
C TYR A 63 20.73 -12.23 -6.10
N ILE A 64 19.61 -12.27 -5.37
CA ILE A 64 18.29 -12.62 -5.90
C ILE A 64 17.47 -11.36 -6.27
N PHE A 65 17.62 -10.30 -5.50
CA PHE A 65 16.72 -9.14 -5.55
C PHE A 65 16.69 -8.39 -6.88
N PRO A 66 17.82 -8.14 -7.57
CA PRO A 66 17.77 -7.43 -8.85
C PRO A 66 16.90 -8.13 -9.88
N SER A 67 17.01 -9.47 -9.97
CA SER A 67 16.20 -10.26 -10.90
C SER A 67 14.74 -10.28 -10.48
N LEU A 68 14.46 -10.56 -9.21
CA LEU A 68 13.11 -10.58 -8.67
C LEU A 68 12.38 -9.24 -8.85
N LEU A 69 13.04 -8.14 -8.52
CA LEU A 69 12.46 -6.80 -8.66
C LEU A 69 12.18 -6.43 -10.12
N LYS A 70 13.07 -6.82 -11.04
CA LYS A 70 12.88 -6.64 -12.48
C LYS A 70 11.62 -7.39 -12.96
N ASP A 71 11.46 -8.64 -12.55
CA ASP A 71 10.34 -9.48 -12.97
C ASP A 71 9.02 -9.00 -12.34
N VAL A 72 9.04 -8.63 -11.07
CA VAL A 72 7.89 -8.00 -10.37
C VAL A 72 7.49 -6.71 -11.08
N GLN A 73 8.45 -5.84 -11.41
CA GLN A 73 8.18 -4.59 -12.12
C GLN A 73 7.58 -4.84 -13.50
N ALA A 74 8.13 -5.77 -14.27
CA ALA A 74 7.63 -6.11 -15.59
C ALA A 74 6.18 -6.65 -15.53
N CYS A 75 5.92 -7.56 -14.60
CA CYS A 75 4.60 -8.17 -14.42
C CYS A 75 3.55 -7.14 -14.00
N LEU A 76 3.86 -6.29 -13.03
CA LEU A 76 2.95 -5.25 -12.53
C LEU A 76 2.73 -4.15 -13.56
N SER A 77 3.78 -3.73 -14.27
CA SER A 77 3.69 -2.72 -15.33
C SER A 77 2.81 -3.18 -16.50
N ALA A 78 2.86 -4.47 -16.87
CA ALA A 78 2.00 -5.05 -17.89
C ALA A 78 0.50 -4.96 -17.50
N GLN A 79 0.19 -4.90 -16.19
CA GLN A 79 -1.15 -4.73 -15.65
C GLN A 79 -1.50 -3.26 -15.36
N GLY A 80 -0.61 -2.34 -15.70
CA GLY A 80 -0.79 -0.90 -15.53
C GLY A 80 -0.53 -0.40 -14.11
N PHE A 81 0.17 -1.17 -13.27
CA PHE A 81 0.67 -0.71 -11.99
C PHE A 81 2.07 -0.12 -12.12
N SER A 82 2.38 0.87 -11.29
CA SER A 82 3.74 1.36 -11.07
C SER A 82 4.32 0.75 -9.81
N VAL A 83 5.62 0.54 -9.77
CA VAL A 83 6.31 -0.04 -8.61
C VAL A 83 7.15 1.03 -7.95
N VAL A 84 6.99 1.18 -6.63
CA VAL A 84 7.83 2.03 -5.79
C VAL A 84 8.62 1.12 -4.85
N ILE A 85 9.93 1.16 -4.95
CA ILE A 85 10.80 0.28 -4.19
C ILE A 85 11.38 1.04 -2.99
N HIS A 86 11.29 0.41 -1.81
CA HIS A 86 11.82 0.89 -0.55
C HIS A 86 12.83 -0.11 -0.03
N ALA A 87 14.08 0.32 0.16
CA ALA A 87 15.13 -0.49 0.75
C ALA A 87 15.22 -0.27 2.25
N THR A 88 15.07 -1.34 3.04
CA THR A 88 15.20 -1.25 4.50
C THR A 88 16.65 -1.47 4.96
N GLU A 89 17.50 -2.07 4.11
CA GLU A 89 18.85 -2.53 4.47
C GLU A 89 18.82 -3.36 5.76
N ASN A 90 17.81 -4.22 5.88
CA ASN A 90 17.53 -5.07 7.03
C ASN A 90 17.46 -4.32 8.37
N SER A 91 17.06 -3.04 8.34
CA SER A 91 16.92 -2.17 9.50
C SER A 91 15.46 -2.05 9.90
N ILE A 92 15.11 -2.54 11.08
CA ILE A 92 13.77 -2.42 11.68
C ILE A 92 13.30 -0.97 11.80
N ARG A 93 14.24 -0.05 12.05
CA ARG A 93 13.91 1.38 12.12
C ARG A 93 13.49 1.93 10.76
N ARG A 94 14.27 1.63 9.70
CA ARG A 94 13.91 2.05 8.34
C ARG A 94 12.59 1.43 7.88
N GLU A 95 12.38 0.15 8.19
CA GLU A 95 11.09 -0.51 7.94
C GLU A 95 9.94 0.25 8.61
N ARG A 96 10.10 0.65 9.89
CA ARG A 96 9.11 1.46 10.61
C ARG A 96 8.81 2.78 9.91
N ASP A 97 9.87 3.52 9.53
CA ASP A 97 9.73 4.82 8.86
C ASP A 97 8.97 4.67 7.52
N ILE A 98 9.28 3.63 6.75
CA ILE A 98 8.58 3.32 5.49
C ILE A 98 7.11 2.99 5.77
N LEU A 99 6.80 2.11 6.72
CA LEU A 99 5.43 1.73 7.04
C LEU A 99 4.60 2.93 7.51
N GLN A 100 5.19 3.84 8.28
CA GLN A 100 4.52 5.08 8.69
C GLN A 100 4.21 5.98 7.49
N GLN A 101 5.12 6.09 6.51
CA GLN A 101 4.86 6.82 5.27
C GLN A 101 3.73 6.18 4.47
N LEU A 102 3.70 4.85 4.35
CA LEU A 102 2.63 4.13 3.66
C LEU A 102 1.28 4.23 4.37
N LEU A 103 1.26 4.47 5.70
CA LEU A 103 0.03 4.79 6.42
C LEU A 103 -0.50 6.18 6.09
N LEU A 104 0.37 7.15 5.78
CA LEU A 104 -0.03 8.50 5.39
C LEU A 104 -0.47 8.58 3.93
N ASP A 105 0.21 7.86 3.05
CA ASP A 105 -0.05 7.81 1.60
C ASP A 105 -0.08 6.35 1.12
N PRO A 106 -1.22 5.64 1.34
CA PRO A 106 -1.30 4.21 1.09
C PRO A 106 -1.31 3.89 -0.41
N PRO A 107 -0.48 2.91 -0.86
CA PRO A 107 -0.48 2.41 -2.23
C PRO A 107 -1.67 1.47 -2.49
N ALA A 108 -1.78 0.95 -3.71
CA ALA A 108 -2.78 -0.06 -4.07
C ALA A 108 -2.52 -1.42 -3.39
N GLY A 109 -1.27 -1.70 -3.05
CA GLY A 109 -0.86 -2.93 -2.36
C GLY A 109 0.61 -2.90 -1.98
N ILE A 110 1.03 -3.86 -1.16
CA ILE A 110 2.40 -3.99 -0.67
C ILE A 110 2.92 -5.40 -0.93
N LEU A 111 4.12 -5.48 -1.51
CA LEU A 111 4.97 -6.67 -1.46
C LEU A 111 6.07 -6.40 -0.44
N VAL A 112 6.26 -7.28 0.53
CA VAL A 112 7.18 -7.01 1.62
C VAL A 112 8.06 -8.21 1.94
N GLU A 113 9.36 -7.99 1.94
CA GLU A 113 10.31 -8.81 2.64
C GLU A 113 10.61 -8.15 3.98
N GLY A 114 10.13 -8.77 5.06
CA GLY A 114 10.27 -8.23 6.41
C GLY A 114 11.71 -8.27 6.91
N CYS A 115 12.07 -7.28 7.73
CA CYS A 115 13.37 -7.27 8.38
C CYS A 115 13.44 -8.37 9.45
N LYS A 116 14.58 -9.08 9.50
CA LYS A 116 14.91 -10.05 10.59
C LYS A 116 13.75 -11.02 10.89
N THR A 117 13.20 -11.65 9.86
CA THR A 117 12.00 -12.51 9.90
C THR A 117 12.08 -13.69 10.90
N ALA A 118 13.27 -14.07 11.35
CA ALA A 118 13.44 -15.10 12.38
C ALA A 118 13.03 -14.62 13.80
N LEU A 119 12.87 -13.32 14.01
CA LEU A 119 12.52 -12.71 15.29
C LEU A 119 11.11 -12.11 15.21
N PRO A 120 10.41 -11.94 16.35
CA PRO A 120 9.18 -11.15 16.40
C PRO A 120 9.43 -9.74 15.84
N ASN A 121 8.55 -9.29 14.93
CA ASN A 121 8.73 -7.99 14.29
C ASN A 121 8.13 -6.88 15.18
N PRO A 122 8.95 -5.94 15.70
CA PRO A 122 8.44 -4.84 16.52
C PRO A 122 7.55 -3.84 15.76
N ASN A 123 7.47 -3.98 14.43
CA ASN A 123 6.59 -3.16 13.58
C ASN A 123 5.27 -3.87 13.22
N ALA A 124 4.97 -5.01 13.83
CA ALA A 124 3.76 -5.80 13.54
C ALA A 124 2.47 -4.95 13.65
N GLU A 125 2.39 -4.05 14.61
CA GLU A 125 1.26 -3.12 14.77
C GLU A 125 1.01 -2.22 13.55
N LEU A 126 2.08 -1.78 12.86
CA LEU A 126 1.98 -0.95 11.66
C LEU A 126 1.48 -1.75 10.46
N TYR A 127 1.93 -2.98 10.30
CA TYR A 127 1.41 -3.91 9.31
C TYR A 127 -0.08 -4.20 9.54
N GLN A 128 -0.48 -4.44 10.80
CA GLN A 128 -1.88 -4.63 11.16
C GLN A 128 -2.72 -3.39 10.85
N ALA A 129 -2.22 -2.19 11.15
CA ALA A 129 -2.91 -0.94 10.86
C ALA A 129 -3.12 -0.72 9.34
N LEU A 130 -2.13 -1.05 8.51
CA LEU A 130 -2.27 -1.01 7.05
C LEU A 130 -3.33 -2.01 6.56
N ARG A 131 -3.35 -3.23 7.10
CA ARG A 131 -4.34 -4.24 6.76
C ARG A 131 -5.75 -3.87 7.18
N GLN A 132 -5.92 -3.31 8.39
CA GLN A 132 -7.22 -2.83 8.86
C GLN A 132 -7.82 -1.75 7.95
N ARG A 133 -6.98 -1.03 7.18
CA ARG A 133 -7.41 -0.10 6.13
C ARG A 133 -7.74 -0.80 4.81
N GLY A 134 -7.68 -2.11 4.76
CA GLY A 134 -8.00 -2.90 3.58
C GLY A 134 -6.86 -2.98 2.55
N LEU A 135 -5.61 -2.65 2.94
CA LEU A 135 -4.46 -2.69 2.03
C LEU A 135 -4.02 -4.13 1.77
N PRO A 136 -4.07 -4.61 0.51
CA PRO A 136 -3.55 -5.93 0.16
C PRO A 136 -2.05 -6.03 0.44
N MET A 137 -1.64 -7.15 1.03
CA MET A 137 -0.25 -7.36 1.44
C MET A 137 0.18 -8.79 1.17
N THR A 138 1.37 -8.95 0.59
CA THR A 138 2.00 -10.25 0.35
C THR A 138 3.42 -10.22 0.89
N PHE A 139 3.76 -11.20 1.73
CA PHE A 139 5.11 -11.38 2.24
C PHE A 139 5.95 -12.22 1.28
N LEU A 140 7.22 -11.87 1.14
CA LEU A 140 8.21 -12.56 0.34
C LEU A 140 9.27 -13.17 1.25
N HIS A 141 9.68 -14.42 0.97
CA HIS A 141 10.75 -15.19 1.67
C HIS A 141 10.54 -15.40 3.18
N GLY A 142 9.48 -14.90 3.75
CA GLY A 142 9.16 -15.06 5.17
C GLY A 142 7.80 -14.48 5.49
N SER A 143 7.30 -14.75 6.68
CA SER A 143 6.02 -14.24 7.16
C SER A 143 6.21 -13.47 8.47
N CYS A 144 5.40 -12.46 8.68
CA CYS A 144 5.24 -11.86 10.00
C CYS A 144 4.28 -12.75 10.80
N ARG A 145 4.77 -13.41 11.85
CA ARG A 145 3.99 -14.37 12.65
C ARG A 145 2.75 -13.76 13.28
N GLU A 146 2.78 -12.47 13.51
CA GLU A 146 1.70 -11.68 14.10
C GLU A 146 0.59 -11.35 13.07
N ILE A 147 0.79 -11.70 11.78
CA ILE A 147 -0.15 -11.45 10.69
C ILE A 147 -0.49 -12.77 10.00
N THR A 148 -1.51 -13.43 10.51
CA THR A 148 -1.85 -14.82 10.14
C THR A 148 -2.53 -14.97 8.79
N ASP A 149 -3.18 -13.93 8.27
CA ASP A 149 -3.99 -14.01 7.03
C ASP A 149 -3.37 -13.29 5.84
N ALA A 150 -2.08 -12.93 5.88
CA ALA A 150 -1.40 -12.38 4.73
C ALA A 150 -0.94 -13.52 3.79
N PHE A 151 -0.99 -13.23 2.50
CA PHE A 151 -0.35 -14.12 1.54
C PHE A 151 1.16 -14.14 1.78
N CYS A 152 1.77 -15.31 1.61
CA CYS A 152 3.20 -15.47 1.69
C CYS A 152 3.69 -16.26 0.47
N VAL A 153 4.74 -15.79 -0.16
CA VAL A 153 5.47 -16.48 -1.22
C VAL A 153 6.87 -16.73 -0.70
N GLY A 154 7.25 -17.99 -0.58
CA GLY A 154 8.53 -18.39 -0.03
C GLY A 154 9.10 -19.60 -0.73
N ASP A 155 10.36 -19.87 -0.46
CA ASP A 155 11.07 -21.04 -0.96
C ASP A 155 10.67 -22.29 -0.18
N ASP A 156 10.66 -23.44 -0.85
CA ASP A 156 10.52 -24.74 -0.20
C ASP A 156 11.86 -25.16 0.44
N ASN A 157 12.22 -24.47 1.50
CA ASN A 157 13.46 -24.72 2.24
C ASN A 157 13.47 -26.11 2.90
N TYR A 158 12.30 -26.64 3.27
CA TYR A 158 12.21 -27.97 3.85
C TYR A 158 12.52 -29.04 2.79
N GLY A 159 11.85 -28.99 1.64
CA GLY A 159 12.09 -29.91 0.53
C GLY A 159 13.53 -29.83 0.02
N GLY A 160 14.04 -28.61 -0.15
CA GLY A 160 15.44 -28.39 -0.54
C GLY A 160 16.45 -29.00 0.46
N GLY A 161 16.24 -28.76 1.76
CA GLY A 161 17.09 -29.35 2.83
C GLY A 161 16.99 -30.86 2.90
N TYR A 162 15.78 -31.42 2.73
CA TYR A 162 15.57 -32.86 2.70
C TYR A 162 16.30 -33.55 1.53
N LEU A 163 16.16 -32.96 0.33
CA LEU A 163 16.85 -33.46 -0.86
C LEU A 163 18.39 -33.42 -0.69
N LEU A 164 18.91 -32.32 -0.14
CA LEU A 164 20.34 -32.16 0.10
C LEU A 164 20.85 -33.20 1.12
N ALA A 165 20.14 -33.36 2.23
CA ALA A 165 20.52 -34.34 3.25
C ALA A 165 20.44 -35.79 2.75
N GLY A 166 19.54 -36.11 1.84
CA GLY A 166 19.45 -37.44 1.22
C GLY A 166 20.51 -37.70 0.15
N HIS A 167 21.25 -36.68 -0.26
CA HIS A 167 22.32 -36.79 -1.24
C HIS A 167 23.72 -36.98 -0.61
N LEU A 168 23.82 -36.72 0.69
CA LEU A 168 25.04 -36.93 1.50
C LEU A 168 25.09 -38.35 2.07
#